data_d839d0986bdaff8876885eef900c9b27
#
_entry.id   d839d0986bdaff8876885eef900c9b27
#
_cell.length_a   1.000
_cell.length_b   1.000
_cell.length_c   1.000
_cell.angle_alpha   90.00
_cell.angle_beta   90.00
_cell.angle_gamma   90.00
#
_symmetry.space_group_name_H-M   'P 1'
#
loop_
_entity.id
_entity.type
_entity.pdbx_description
1 polymer ?
#
loop_
_entity_poly.entity_id
_entity_poly.type
_entity_poly.pdbx_seq_one_letter_code
_entity_poly.pdbx_strand_id
1 'polypeptide(L)'
;MIFWRIVDNKLYPVNEVSRLGFEKSDGLRIPDEYLNKQEFTIMRTCCGVGDWGIISAMPRLLKEKYPNCKVYIPSSNLMEKLFNGILTEKSAWNNPFINANYIFKNNPYVDGFKDYIIDEIYHDHYRIFDKDKKDIPLIKQMLKFWQFKDNEHIDCTPELYFSDEEIEKGDKIIKEFAGDSEFGGLLVTDRFESQGGRYDEESNKMLLNTFLEKWKNIPFFYWTYKSPNKLPISFKKCLDMRHIPTRIQLYIRTKAKFNIGTHCGFLDSVSRYSKVFQIQRVFPLNHNTIESEHYINKDNYKEKLEYA
;
A
#
# COMPACT_ATOMS: atom_id res chain seq x y z
N MET A 1 -16.60 -4.68 13.87
CA MET A 1 -16.24 -5.30 12.60
C MET A 1 -17.36 -5.02 11.63
N ILE A 2 -17.10 -4.43 10.48
CA ILE A 2 -18.13 -4.07 9.51
C ILE A 2 -17.88 -4.89 8.26
N PHE A 3 -18.90 -5.66 7.89
CA PHE A 3 -18.99 -6.25 6.57
C PHE A 3 -19.80 -5.35 5.67
N TRP A 4 -19.43 -5.38 4.43
CA TRP A 4 -20.13 -4.68 3.42
C TRP A 4 -20.66 -5.65 2.39
N ARG A 5 -21.90 -5.51 2.04
CA ARG A 5 -22.51 -6.14 0.89
C ARG A 5 -22.78 -5.08 -0.16
N ILE A 6 -22.41 -5.36 -1.38
CA ILE A 6 -22.72 -4.50 -2.52
C ILE A 6 -23.82 -5.19 -3.32
N VAL A 7 -24.92 -4.51 -3.51
CA VAL A 7 -26.03 -4.96 -4.34
C VAL A 7 -26.37 -3.85 -5.32
N ASP A 8 -26.37 -4.14 -6.61
CA ASP A 8 -26.64 -3.18 -7.68
C ASP A 8 -25.89 -1.84 -7.51
N ASN A 9 -24.58 -1.93 -7.31
CA ASN A 9 -23.70 -0.79 -7.07
C ASN A 9 -24.07 0.08 -5.84
N LYS A 10 -24.76 -0.47 -4.86
CA LYS A 10 -25.06 0.19 -3.60
C LYS A 10 -24.41 -0.55 -2.44
N LEU A 11 -23.83 0.22 -1.55
CA LEU A 11 -23.11 -0.29 -0.40
C LEU A 11 -24.05 -0.39 0.82
N TYR A 12 -24.12 -1.59 1.40
CA TYR A 12 -24.91 -1.87 2.59
C TYR A 12 -24.00 -2.37 3.71
N PRO A 13 -23.97 -1.70 4.86
CA PRO A 13 -23.26 -2.23 6.02
C PRO A 13 -24.01 -3.44 6.56
N VAL A 14 -23.29 -4.52 6.78
CA VAL A 14 -23.86 -5.73 7.38
C VAL A 14 -23.45 -5.79 8.86
N ASN A 15 -24.34 -5.33 9.73
CA ASN A 15 -24.04 -5.16 11.15
C ASN A 15 -24.05 -6.45 11.98
N GLU A 16 -24.56 -7.56 11.43
CA GLU A 16 -24.69 -8.83 12.15
C GLU A 16 -24.08 -9.97 11.37
N VAL A 17 -22.96 -10.46 11.88
CA VAL A 17 -22.25 -11.64 11.36
C VAL A 17 -23.17 -12.86 11.29
N SER A 18 -24.10 -13.00 12.23
CA SER A 18 -25.06 -14.12 12.29
C SER A 18 -26.03 -14.20 11.09
N ARG A 19 -26.33 -13.09 10.45
CA ARG A 19 -27.20 -13.05 9.28
C ARG A 19 -26.55 -13.54 7.99
N LEU A 20 -25.22 -13.64 7.99
CA LEU A 20 -24.45 -14.06 6.81
C LEU A 20 -23.97 -15.51 6.91
N GLY A 21 -24.43 -16.26 7.92
CA GLY A 21 -24.00 -17.65 8.10
C GLY A 21 -22.56 -17.82 8.61
N PHE A 22 -21.94 -16.78 9.11
CA PHE A 22 -20.60 -16.87 9.69
C PHE A 22 -20.65 -17.39 11.12
N GLU A 23 -19.91 -18.43 11.42
CA GLU A 23 -19.70 -18.88 12.78
C GLU A 23 -18.74 -17.95 13.53
N LYS A 24 -19.08 -17.63 14.78
CA LYS A 24 -18.26 -16.72 15.60
C LYS A 24 -16.87 -17.24 15.91
N SER A 25 -16.64 -18.55 15.79
CA SER A 25 -15.43 -19.23 16.23
C SER A 25 -14.29 -19.24 15.22
N ASP A 26 -14.59 -19.16 13.91
CA ASP A 26 -13.58 -19.45 12.86
C ASP A 26 -13.02 -18.22 12.17
N GLY A 27 -13.34 -17.04 12.67
CA GLY A 27 -13.01 -15.81 11.98
C GLY A 27 -13.89 -15.64 10.74
N LEU A 28 -13.76 -14.48 10.14
CA LEU A 28 -14.61 -14.06 9.04
C LEU A 28 -14.09 -14.64 7.73
N ARG A 29 -14.90 -15.46 7.12
CA ARG A 29 -14.61 -16.06 5.82
C ARG A 29 -15.70 -15.74 4.81
N ILE A 30 -15.33 -15.72 3.56
CA ILE A 30 -16.28 -15.58 2.46
C ILE A 30 -17.27 -16.76 2.50
N PRO A 31 -18.58 -16.51 2.37
CA PRO A 31 -19.56 -17.60 2.26
C PRO A 31 -19.31 -18.47 1.02
N ASP A 32 -19.57 -19.76 1.16
CA ASP A 32 -19.32 -20.73 0.08
C ASP A 32 -20.11 -20.39 -1.18
N GLU A 33 -21.29 -19.79 -1.08
CA GLU A 33 -22.08 -19.34 -2.22
C GLU A 33 -21.35 -18.30 -3.08
N TYR A 34 -20.58 -17.39 -2.47
CA TYR A 34 -19.76 -16.41 -3.18
C TYR A 34 -18.46 -17.04 -3.67
N LEU A 35 -17.87 -17.92 -2.88
CA LEU A 35 -16.67 -18.66 -3.26
C LEU A 35 -16.92 -19.52 -4.50
N ASN A 36 -18.08 -20.19 -4.57
CA ASN A 36 -18.48 -21.05 -5.68
C ASN A 36 -18.70 -20.28 -6.99
N LYS A 37 -18.93 -18.97 -6.95
CA LYS A 37 -19.02 -18.15 -8.17
C LYS A 37 -17.69 -18.12 -8.94
N GLN A 38 -16.57 -18.40 -8.28
CA GLN A 38 -15.20 -18.33 -8.84
C GLN A 38 -14.90 -16.97 -9.48
N GLU A 39 -15.55 -15.92 -8.98
CA GLU A 39 -15.42 -14.54 -9.45
C GLU A 39 -15.26 -13.64 -8.23
N PHE A 40 -14.07 -13.07 -8.07
CA PHE A 40 -13.68 -12.36 -6.85
C PHE A 40 -13.36 -10.91 -7.16
N THR A 41 -13.93 -10.00 -6.41
CA THR A 41 -13.53 -8.59 -6.48
C THR A 41 -12.76 -8.22 -5.20
N ILE A 42 -11.52 -7.80 -5.37
CA ILE A 42 -10.71 -7.30 -4.26
C ILE A 42 -11.15 -5.87 -3.98
N MET A 43 -11.77 -5.66 -2.83
CA MET A 43 -12.36 -4.38 -2.44
C MET A 43 -11.73 -3.85 -1.16
N ARG A 44 -11.60 -2.52 -1.07
CA ARG A 44 -11.20 -1.81 0.14
C ARG A 44 -11.97 -0.52 0.32
N THR A 45 -12.27 -0.16 1.58
CA THR A 45 -12.82 1.16 1.91
C THR A 45 -11.77 2.26 1.95
N CYS A 46 -10.49 1.91 2.01
CA CYS A 46 -9.38 2.85 1.97
C CYS A 46 -8.91 3.08 0.55
N CYS A 47 -8.56 4.33 0.22
CA CYS A 47 -8.24 4.73 -1.15
C CYS A 47 -6.80 5.18 -1.36
N GLY A 48 -5.92 5.13 -0.36
CA GLY A 48 -4.52 5.48 -0.53
C GLY A 48 -3.77 4.53 -1.47
N VAL A 49 -2.80 5.04 -2.23
CA VAL A 49 -1.93 4.18 -3.06
C VAL A 49 -1.33 3.05 -2.23
N GLY A 50 -0.89 3.38 -1.02
CA GLY A 50 -0.33 2.39 -0.12
C GLY A 50 -1.35 1.36 0.35
N ASP A 51 -2.58 1.76 0.60
CA ASP A 51 -3.63 0.82 1.01
C ASP A 51 -3.87 -0.27 -0.03
N TRP A 52 -3.73 0.07 -1.30
CA TRP A 52 -3.80 -0.89 -2.39
C TRP A 52 -2.48 -1.63 -2.60
N GLY A 53 -1.35 -0.93 -2.45
CA GLY A 53 -0.02 -1.50 -2.63
C GLY A 53 0.27 -2.67 -1.69
N ILE A 54 -0.10 -2.54 -0.43
CA ILE A 54 0.12 -3.58 0.59
C ILE A 54 -0.66 -4.88 0.34
N ILE A 55 -1.69 -4.85 -0.49
CA ILE A 55 -2.47 -6.02 -0.86
C ILE A 55 -2.26 -6.44 -2.32
N SER A 56 -1.27 -5.86 -2.98
CA SER A 56 -1.04 -6.06 -4.41
C SER A 56 -0.70 -7.51 -4.81
N ALA A 57 -0.24 -8.33 -3.86
CA ALA A 57 -0.04 -9.77 -4.07
C ALA A 57 -1.35 -10.59 -4.06
N MET A 58 -2.46 -10.04 -3.58
CA MET A 58 -3.73 -10.80 -3.46
C MET A 58 -4.21 -11.43 -4.76
N PRO A 59 -4.17 -10.77 -5.93
CA PRO A 59 -4.62 -11.41 -7.18
C PRO A 59 -3.87 -12.72 -7.45
N ARG A 60 -2.55 -12.72 -7.33
CA ARG A 60 -1.72 -13.92 -7.51
C ARG A 60 -2.11 -15.01 -6.50
N LEU A 61 -2.18 -14.66 -5.22
CA LEU A 61 -2.49 -15.60 -4.16
C LEU A 61 -3.89 -16.23 -4.32
N LEU A 62 -4.88 -15.45 -4.76
CA LEU A 62 -6.21 -15.98 -5.07
C LEU A 62 -6.17 -16.95 -6.25
N LYS A 63 -5.44 -16.64 -7.33
CA LYS A 63 -5.27 -17.53 -8.47
C LYS A 63 -4.51 -18.80 -8.13
N GLU A 64 -3.53 -18.74 -7.24
CA GLU A 64 -2.79 -19.92 -6.75
C GLU A 64 -3.69 -20.85 -5.94
N LYS A 65 -4.55 -20.29 -5.09
CA LYS A 65 -5.48 -21.08 -4.27
C LYS A 65 -6.70 -21.56 -5.04
N TYR A 66 -7.20 -20.75 -5.95
CA TYR A 66 -8.40 -21.00 -6.76
C TYR A 66 -8.06 -20.86 -8.25
N PRO A 67 -7.38 -21.84 -8.88
CA PRO A 67 -6.79 -21.68 -10.22
C PRO A 67 -7.75 -21.26 -11.33
N ASN A 68 -9.04 -21.60 -11.19
CA ASN A 68 -10.06 -21.28 -12.18
C ASN A 68 -10.80 -19.96 -11.89
N CYS A 69 -10.43 -19.26 -10.83
CA CYS A 69 -11.12 -18.03 -10.47
C CYS A 69 -10.76 -16.88 -11.43
N LYS A 70 -11.70 -15.94 -11.53
CA LYS A 70 -11.47 -14.61 -12.09
C LYS A 70 -11.31 -13.61 -10.96
N VAL A 71 -10.31 -12.77 -11.05
CA VAL A 71 -10.01 -11.75 -10.04
C VAL A 71 -10.16 -10.36 -10.66
N TYR A 72 -10.99 -9.55 -10.04
CA TYR A 72 -11.29 -8.20 -10.48
C TYR A 72 -10.90 -7.16 -9.44
N ILE A 73 -10.64 -5.96 -9.92
CA ILE A 73 -10.45 -4.75 -9.12
C ILE A 73 -11.59 -3.79 -9.44
N PRO A 74 -12.13 -3.05 -8.47
CA PRO A 74 -13.12 -2.02 -8.79
C PRO A 74 -12.46 -0.89 -9.60
N SER A 75 -13.15 -0.42 -10.63
CA SER A 75 -12.72 0.76 -11.37
C SER A 75 -12.81 2.02 -10.50
N SER A 76 -12.14 3.08 -10.92
CA SER A 76 -12.25 4.38 -10.26
C SER A 76 -13.70 4.91 -10.24
N ASN A 77 -14.45 4.68 -11.31
CA ASN A 77 -15.85 5.09 -11.39
C ASN A 77 -16.74 4.32 -10.42
N LEU A 78 -16.51 3.03 -10.26
CA LEU A 78 -17.24 2.22 -9.28
C LEU A 78 -16.88 2.63 -7.86
N MET A 79 -15.60 2.84 -7.58
CA MET A 79 -15.14 3.29 -6.27
C MET A 79 -15.74 4.64 -5.89
N GLU A 80 -15.79 5.57 -6.82
CA GLU A 80 -16.43 6.88 -6.61
C GLU A 80 -17.92 6.74 -6.30
N LYS A 81 -18.65 5.92 -7.06
CA LYS A 81 -20.07 5.67 -6.80
C LYS A 81 -20.33 5.05 -5.43
N LEU A 82 -19.51 4.09 -5.02
CA LEU A 82 -19.69 3.36 -3.77
C LEU A 82 -19.31 4.20 -2.54
N PHE A 83 -18.26 5.01 -2.64
CA PHE A 83 -17.63 5.64 -1.49
C PHE A 83 -17.69 7.16 -1.49
N ASN A 84 -18.28 7.78 -2.51
CA ASN A 84 -18.46 9.23 -2.54
C ASN A 84 -19.34 9.68 -1.35
N GLY A 85 -18.77 10.51 -0.49
CA GLY A 85 -19.42 10.98 0.74
C GLY A 85 -19.27 10.04 1.96
N ILE A 86 -18.79 8.81 1.79
CA ILE A 86 -18.46 7.89 2.89
C ILE A 86 -17.00 8.05 3.29
N LEU A 87 -16.11 8.18 2.30
CA LEU A 87 -14.72 8.47 2.52
C LEU A 87 -14.55 9.95 2.76
N THR A 88 -14.44 10.32 4.02
CA THR A 88 -14.21 11.71 4.46
C THR A 88 -12.78 12.17 4.17
N GLU A 89 -11.92 11.29 3.74
CA GLU A 89 -10.56 11.62 3.40
C GLU A 89 -10.51 12.39 2.09
N LYS A 90 -10.42 13.71 2.21
CA LYS A 90 -9.89 14.54 1.14
C LYS A 90 -8.44 14.13 0.94
N SER A 91 -8.23 13.07 0.17
CA SER A 91 -6.91 12.61 -0.18
C SER A 91 -6.13 13.78 -0.79
N ALA A 92 -4.89 13.88 -0.39
CA ALA A 92 -3.95 14.82 -0.97
C ALA A 92 -3.69 14.59 -2.46
N TRP A 93 -4.07 13.45 -2.94
CA TRP A 93 -4.00 13.01 -4.32
C TRP A 93 -5.29 13.41 -5.03
N ASN A 94 -5.19 14.02 -6.17
CA ASN A 94 -6.30 14.65 -6.90
C ASN A 94 -7.54 13.79 -7.09
N ASN A 95 -7.39 12.47 -7.12
CA ASN A 95 -8.49 11.52 -7.18
C ASN A 95 -8.08 10.21 -6.47
N PRO A 96 -8.51 9.97 -5.21
CA PRO A 96 -8.17 8.77 -4.47
C PRO A 96 -8.73 7.50 -5.11
N PHE A 97 -9.81 7.59 -5.86
CA PHE A 97 -10.46 6.42 -6.45
C PHE A 97 -9.64 5.77 -7.58
N ILE A 98 -8.70 6.50 -8.18
CA ILE A 98 -7.83 5.97 -9.23
C ILE A 98 -6.64 5.15 -8.68
N ASN A 99 -6.39 5.18 -7.37
CA ASN A 99 -5.18 4.59 -6.79
C ASN A 99 -5.10 3.07 -6.96
N ALA A 100 -6.23 2.36 -6.95
CA ALA A 100 -6.27 0.95 -7.27
C ALA A 100 -5.72 0.68 -8.68
N ASN A 101 -6.07 1.51 -9.65
CA ASN A 101 -5.58 1.39 -11.03
C ASN A 101 -4.06 1.57 -11.10
N TYR A 102 -3.48 2.47 -10.31
CA TYR A 102 -2.03 2.64 -10.28
C TYR A 102 -1.30 1.39 -9.80
N ILE A 103 -1.87 0.65 -8.87
CA ILE A 103 -1.27 -0.55 -8.32
C ILE A 103 -1.50 -1.76 -9.22
N PHE A 104 -2.73 -1.98 -9.67
CA PHE A 104 -3.12 -3.22 -10.35
C PHE A 104 -3.05 -3.17 -11.87
N LYS A 105 -2.78 -2.00 -12.47
CA LYS A 105 -2.56 -1.91 -13.92
C LYS A 105 -1.43 -2.85 -14.36
N ASN A 106 -1.65 -3.58 -15.44
CA ASN A 106 -0.73 -4.56 -16.02
C ASN A 106 -0.47 -5.80 -15.12
N ASN A 107 -1.19 -5.98 -14.03
CA ASN A 107 -1.05 -7.18 -13.20
C ASN A 107 -1.63 -8.40 -13.95
N PRO A 108 -0.82 -9.43 -14.25
CA PRO A 108 -1.24 -10.58 -15.06
C PRO A 108 -2.27 -11.48 -14.35
N TYR A 109 -2.43 -11.30 -13.05
CA TYR A 109 -3.40 -12.05 -12.24
C TYR A 109 -4.73 -11.32 -12.07
N VAL A 110 -4.87 -10.13 -12.64
CA VAL A 110 -6.13 -9.36 -12.65
C VAL A 110 -6.81 -9.54 -13.99
N ASP A 111 -8.04 -10.08 -13.99
CA ASP A 111 -8.83 -10.32 -15.20
C ASP A 111 -9.50 -9.05 -15.71
N GLY A 112 -9.57 -7.99 -14.93
CA GLY A 112 -10.10 -6.70 -15.36
C GLY A 112 -10.50 -5.78 -14.21
N PHE A 113 -11.03 -4.62 -14.61
CA PHE A 113 -11.60 -3.63 -13.69
C PHE A 113 -13.12 -3.63 -13.85
N LYS A 114 -13.84 -3.77 -12.73
CA LYS A 114 -15.31 -3.77 -12.72
C LYS A 114 -15.85 -2.36 -12.55
N ASP A 115 -16.77 -1.97 -13.40
CA ASP A 115 -17.58 -0.75 -13.29
C ASP A 115 -18.92 -0.99 -12.60
N TYR A 116 -19.28 -2.25 -12.41
CA TYR A 116 -20.58 -2.65 -11.86
C TYR A 116 -20.46 -3.93 -11.03
N ILE A 117 -21.16 -3.97 -9.90
CA ILE A 117 -21.30 -5.14 -9.03
C ILE A 117 -22.78 -5.41 -8.81
N ILE A 118 -23.22 -6.63 -9.14
CA ILE A 118 -24.59 -7.08 -8.92
C ILE A 118 -24.79 -7.43 -7.44
N ASP A 119 -24.02 -8.38 -6.94
CA ASP A 119 -24.07 -8.84 -5.57
C ASP A 119 -22.73 -9.45 -5.17
N GLU A 120 -22.01 -8.76 -4.32
CA GLU A 120 -20.75 -9.20 -3.73
C GLU A 120 -20.66 -8.81 -2.27
N ILE A 121 -19.88 -9.59 -1.53
CA ILE A 121 -19.57 -9.34 -0.14
C ILE A 121 -18.07 -9.10 0.01
N TYR A 122 -17.71 -8.16 0.84
CA TYR A 122 -16.31 -7.95 1.17
C TYR A 122 -16.14 -7.55 2.64
N HIS A 123 -14.94 -7.75 3.11
CA HIS A 123 -14.53 -7.50 4.46
C HIS A 123 -13.71 -6.21 4.55
N ASP A 124 -14.21 -5.25 5.31
CA ASP A 124 -13.47 -4.06 5.67
C ASP A 124 -12.67 -4.31 6.95
N HIS A 125 -11.42 -4.72 6.79
CA HIS A 125 -10.58 -5.06 7.92
C HIS A 125 -9.80 -3.88 8.48
N TYR A 126 -9.94 -2.68 7.93
CA TYR A 126 -9.36 -1.48 8.51
C TYR A 126 -9.81 -1.23 9.96
N ARG A 127 -10.88 -1.88 10.37
CA ARG A 127 -11.46 -1.78 11.72
C ARG A 127 -11.26 -3.01 12.59
N ILE A 128 -10.57 -4.03 12.13
CA ILE A 128 -10.19 -5.15 12.98
C ILE A 128 -8.88 -4.81 13.70
N PHE A 129 -8.98 -3.93 14.65
CA PHE A 129 -7.92 -3.80 15.64
C PHE A 129 -8.11 -4.90 16.69
N ASP A 130 -7.66 -6.08 16.39
CA ASP A 130 -7.41 -7.07 17.43
C ASP A 130 -6.10 -6.64 18.12
N LYS A 131 -6.21 -6.12 19.32
CA LYS A 131 -5.04 -5.69 20.11
C LYS A 131 -4.05 -6.82 20.34
N ASP A 132 -4.51 -8.05 20.27
CA ASP A 132 -3.73 -9.25 20.52
C ASP A 132 -3.03 -9.79 19.25
N LYS A 133 -3.37 -9.28 18.07
CA LYS A 133 -2.82 -9.71 16.77
C LYS A 133 -1.95 -8.65 16.08
N LYS A 134 -1.23 -7.90 16.86
CA LYS A 134 -0.42 -6.75 16.40
C LYS A 134 0.65 -7.10 15.35
N ASP A 135 1.09 -8.34 15.34
CA ASP A 135 2.23 -8.78 14.53
C ASP A 135 1.83 -9.49 13.21
N ILE A 136 0.51 -9.59 12.92
CA ILE A 136 0.06 -10.22 11.69
C ILE A 136 -0.08 -9.17 10.59
N PRO A 137 0.66 -9.28 9.47
CA PRO A 137 0.52 -8.39 8.33
C PRO A 137 -0.92 -8.28 7.86
N LEU A 138 -1.32 -7.07 7.48
CA LEU A 138 -2.69 -6.77 7.08
C LEU A 138 -3.19 -7.68 5.96
N ILE A 139 -2.37 -7.92 4.95
CA ILE A 139 -2.72 -8.83 3.85
C ILE A 139 -3.04 -10.25 4.35
N LYS A 140 -2.29 -10.77 5.32
CA LYS A 140 -2.57 -12.08 5.92
C LYS A 140 -3.92 -12.11 6.63
N GLN A 141 -4.29 -11.01 7.29
CA GLN A 141 -5.61 -10.89 7.89
C GLN A 141 -6.72 -10.89 6.84
N MET A 142 -6.51 -10.22 5.69
CA MET A 142 -7.46 -10.23 4.58
C MET A 142 -7.59 -11.62 3.95
N LEU A 143 -6.50 -12.33 3.80
CA LEU A 143 -6.50 -13.65 3.20
C LEU A 143 -7.32 -14.67 4.00
N LYS A 144 -7.51 -14.48 5.31
CA LYS A 144 -8.43 -15.29 6.12
C LYS A 144 -9.87 -15.21 5.61
N PHE A 145 -10.31 -14.04 5.18
CA PHE A 145 -11.61 -13.88 4.53
C PHE A 145 -11.75 -14.82 3.32
N TRP A 146 -10.68 -15.02 2.57
CA TRP A 146 -10.59 -15.91 1.42
C TRP A 146 -10.20 -17.34 1.82
N GLN A 147 -10.44 -17.74 3.07
CA GLN A 147 -10.19 -19.08 3.61
C GLN A 147 -8.73 -19.55 3.58
N PHE A 148 -7.77 -18.64 3.56
CA PHE A 148 -6.37 -18.99 3.80
C PHE A 148 -6.14 -19.32 5.27
N LYS A 149 -5.34 -20.34 5.54
CA LYS A 149 -5.03 -20.78 6.89
C LYS A 149 -3.88 -19.99 7.50
N ASP A 150 -3.86 -19.82 8.83
CA ASP A 150 -2.83 -19.05 9.53
C ASP A 150 -1.42 -19.65 9.40
N ASN A 151 -1.32 -20.96 9.22
CA ASN A 151 -0.06 -21.69 9.10
C ASN A 151 0.45 -21.85 7.67
N GLU A 152 -0.25 -21.31 6.68
CA GLU A 152 0.23 -21.33 5.30
C GLU A 152 1.42 -20.37 5.16
N HIS A 153 2.54 -20.91 4.65
CA HIS A 153 3.69 -20.07 4.28
C HIS A 153 3.40 -19.38 2.95
N ILE A 154 3.02 -18.10 3.01
CA ILE A 154 2.55 -17.34 1.86
C ILE A 154 3.44 -16.12 1.66
N ASP A 155 4.00 -15.97 0.47
CA ASP A 155 4.68 -14.73 0.08
C ASP A 155 3.65 -13.63 -0.19
N CYS A 156 3.48 -12.75 0.79
CA CYS A 156 2.60 -11.60 0.76
C CYS A 156 3.28 -10.29 0.36
N THR A 157 4.55 -10.34 -0.09
CA THR A 157 5.27 -9.12 -0.46
C THR A 157 4.58 -8.40 -1.61
N PRO A 158 4.52 -7.06 -1.57
CA PRO A 158 3.86 -6.26 -2.60
C PRO A 158 4.38 -6.52 -4.01
N GLU A 159 3.49 -6.45 -4.98
CA GLU A 159 3.78 -6.70 -6.39
C GLU A 159 3.34 -5.54 -7.27
N LEU A 160 4.21 -5.14 -8.19
CA LEU A 160 3.92 -4.10 -9.17
C LEU A 160 4.35 -4.60 -10.55
N TYR A 161 3.52 -4.34 -11.54
CA TYR A 161 3.74 -4.74 -12.92
C TYR A 161 3.71 -3.50 -13.81
N PHE A 162 4.69 -3.34 -14.66
CA PHE A 162 4.84 -2.16 -15.51
C PHE A 162 4.80 -2.56 -16.99
N SER A 163 4.26 -1.67 -17.83
CA SER A 163 4.37 -1.85 -19.28
C SER A 163 5.76 -1.48 -19.77
N ASP A 164 6.11 -1.97 -20.97
CA ASP A 164 7.39 -1.63 -21.61
C ASP A 164 7.56 -0.10 -21.76
N GLU A 165 6.49 0.63 -22.09
CA GLU A 165 6.48 2.08 -22.16
C GLU A 165 6.78 2.75 -20.80
N GLU A 166 6.21 2.22 -19.70
CA GLU A 166 6.47 2.73 -18.34
C GLU A 166 7.92 2.44 -17.93
N ILE A 167 8.44 1.28 -18.28
CA ILE A 167 9.83 0.87 -18.06
C ILE A 167 10.77 1.79 -18.82
N GLU A 168 10.58 1.93 -20.14
CA GLU A 168 11.42 2.77 -20.99
C GLU A 168 11.47 4.23 -20.51
N LYS A 169 10.32 4.81 -20.17
CA LYS A 169 10.26 6.18 -19.64
C LYS A 169 10.98 6.31 -18.30
N GLY A 170 10.80 5.35 -17.42
CA GLY A 170 11.47 5.35 -16.13
C GLY A 170 12.98 5.19 -16.25
N ASP A 171 13.43 4.25 -17.07
CA ASP A 171 14.87 4.01 -17.33
C ASP A 171 15.53 5.23 -17.96
N LYS A 172 14.87 5.91 -18.90
CA LYS A 172 15.33 7.16 -19.46
C LYS A 172 15.56 8.24 -18.40
N ILE A 173 14.58 8.44 -17.51
CA ILE A 173 14.70 9.42 -16.42
C ILE A 173 15.85 9.05 -15.47
N ILE A 174 15.96 7.76 -15.11
CA ILE A 174 17.05 7.27 -14.25
C ILE A 174 18.41 7.56 -14.93
N LYS A 175 18.55 7.18 -16.21
CA LYS A 175 19.80 7.37 -16.96
C LYS A 175 20.18 8.83 -17.09
N GLU A 176 19.23 9.70 -17.42
CA GLU A 176 19.49 11.15 -17.56
C GLU A 176 19.87 11.80 -16.22
N PHE A 177 19.29 11.35 -15.12
CA PHE A 177 19.51 11.95 -13.82
C PHE A 177 20.66 11.28 -13.05
N ALA A 178 20.65 9.97 -12.87
CA ALA A 178 21.62 9.24 -12.04
C ALA A 178 22.79 8.67 -12.87
N GLY A 179 22.62 8.49 -14.19
CA GLY A 179 23.60 7.81 -15.05
C GLY A 179 23.68 6.34 -14.67
N ASP A 180 24.91 5.86 -14.43
CA ASP A 180 25.18 4.51 -13.99
C ASP A 180 25.37 4.42 -12.45
N SER A 181 25.14 5.53 -11.74
CA SER A 181 25.28 5.56 -10.28
C SER A 181 24.09 4.94 -9.59
N GLU A 182 24.34 4.29 -8.46
CA GLU A 182 23.27 3.95 -7.51
C GLU A 182 22.55 5.22 -7.05
N PHE A 183 21.27 5.12 -6.76
CA PHE A 183 20.45 6.23 -6.28
C PHE A 183 19.49 5.81 -5.17
N GLY A 184 19.05 6.78 -4.39
CA GLY A 184 18.04 6.60 -3.36
C GLY A 184 16.71 7.25 -3.70
N GLY A 185 15.65 6.75 -3.09
CA GLY A 185 14.33 7.37 -3.08
C GLY A 185 14.06 8.05 -1.74
N LEU A 186 13.55 9.28 -1.77
CA LEU A 186 13.10 10.00 -0.58
C LEU A 186 11.62 10.35 -0.70
N LEU A 187 10.86 10.06 0.34
CA LEU A 187 9.47 10.47 0.44
C LEU A 187 9.22 11.12 1.80
N VAL A 188 8.91 12.40 1.80
CA VAL A 188 8.59 13.15 3.03
C VAL A 188 7.18 13.67 2.93
N THR A 189 6.35 13.29 3.87
CA THR A 189 5.00 13.83 4.03
C THR A 189 4.85 14.45 5.39
N ASP A 190 4.34 15.66 5.42
CA ASP A 190 3.98 16.39 6.64
C ASP A 190 2.52 16.13 7.06
N ARG A 191 1.79 15.32 6.28
CA ARG A 191 0.40 14.97 6.55
C ARG A 191 0.22 13.56 7.06
N PHE A 192 -0.60 13.52 8.11
CA PHE A 192 -1.17 12.32 8.70
C PHE A 192 -2.67 12.33 8.49
N GLU A 193 -3.12 12.04 7.29
CA GLU A 193 -4.53 12.22 6.95
C GLU A 193 -5.44 11.22 7.63
N SER A 194 -4.99 9.99 7.82
CA SER A 194 -5.92 8.94 8.21
C SER A 194 -5.99 8.62 9.70
N GLN A 195 -5.12 9.19 10.54
CA GLN A 195 -5.02 8.59 11.88
C GLN A 195 -4.75 9.53 13.06
N GLY A 196 -4.84 10.83 12.90
CA GLY A 196 -4.77 11.76 14.04
C GLY A 196 -3.49 11.73 14.87
N GLY A 197 -2.51 10.92 14.47
CA GLY A 197 -1.24 10.78 15.17
C GLY A 197 -0.30 11.93 14.83
N ARG A 198 0.29 12.51 15.84
CA ARG A 198 1.36 13.49 15.66
C ARG A 198 2.70 12.75 15.62
N TYR A 199 3.58 13.11 14.68
CA TYR A 199 5.01 12.86 14.86
C TYR A 199 5.47 13.71 16.02
N ASP A 200 6.41 13.18 16.78
CA ASP A 200 7.42 14.04 17.36
C ASP A 200 8.28 14.55 16.18
N GLU A 201 7.86 15.69 15.65
CA GLU A 201 8.39 16.23 14.40
C GLU A 201 9.90 16.42 14.47
N GLU A 202 10.40 16.82 15.62
CA GLU A 202 11.81 17.10 15.83
C GLU A 202 12.64 15.82 15.84
N SER A 203 12.19 14.79 16.54
CA SER A 203 12.86 13.48 16.56
C SER A 203 12.86 12.81 15.19
N ASN A 204 11.76 12.91 14.46
CA ASN A 204 11.69 12.32 13.13
C ASN A 204 12.55 13.05 12.11
N LYS A 205 12.63 14.38 12.20
CA LYS A 205 13.61 15.17 11.42
C LYS A 205 15.04 14.76 11.74
N MET A 206 15.37 14.61 13.02
CA MET A 206 16.69 14.19 13.44
C MET A 206 17.04 12.79 12.89
N LEU A 207 16.15 11.82 13.04
CA LEU A 207 16.35 10.47 12.52
C LEU A 207 16.53 10.47 11.00
N LEU A 208 15.64 11.17 10.28
CA LEU A 208 15.71 11.29 8.83
C LEU A 208 17.05 11.92 8.41
N ASN A 209 17.45 13.01 9.03
CA ASN A 209 18.71 13.67 8.74
C ASN A 209 19.90 12.74 8.97
N THR A 210 19.91 11.98 10.06
CA THR A 210 20.99 11.03 10.38
C THR A 210 21.11 9.95 9.29
N PHE A 211 19.99 9.43 8.81
CA PHE A 211 20.00 8.46 7.72
C PHE A 211 20.47 9.08 6.40
N LEU A 212 20.00 10.25 6.08
CA LEU A 212 20.33 10.91 4.82
C LEU A 212 21.79 11.37 4.76
N GLU A 213 22.37 11.75 5.88
CA GLU A 213 23.81 12.09 5.96
C GLU A 213 24.70 10.93 5.50
N LYS A 214 24.33 9.69 5.79
CA LYS A 214 25.05 8.50 5.35
C LYS A 214 25.14 8.41 3.83
N TRP A 215 24.11 8.88 3.09
CA TRP A 215 23.97 8.75 1.64
C TRP A 215 23.99 10.08 0.89
N LYS A 216 24.40 11.18 1.51
CA LYS A 216 24.41 12.52 0.86
C LYS A 216 25.13 12.61 -0.47
N ASN A 217 26.02 11.66 -0.76
CA ASN A 217 26.84 11.66 -1.98
C ASN A 217 26.19 10.96 -3.18
N ILE A 218 25.09 10.23 -3.00
CA ILE A 218 24.38 9.59 -4.10
C ILE A 218 23.23 10.46 -4.60
N PRO A 219 22.78 10.31 -5.86
CA PRO A 219 21.60 10.99 -6.38
C PRO A 219 20.33 10.55 -5.63
N PHE A 220 19.39 11.47 -5.43
CA PHE A 220 18.09 11.19 -4.84
C PHE A 220 16.94 11.61 -5.72
N PHE A 221 16.00 10.71 -5.94
CA PHE A 221 14.67 11.02 -6.41
C PHE A 221 13.78 11.31 -5.20
N TYR A 222 13.23 12.52 -5.11
CA TYR A 222 12.45 12.90 -3.96
C TYR A 222 11.01 13.27 -4.29
N TRP A 223 10.14 13.09 -3.35
CA TRP A 223 8.78 13.56 -3.35
C TRP A 223 8.43 14.13 -1.97
N THR A 224 7.88 15.33 -1.94
CA THR A 224 7.41 15.96 -0.72
C THR A 224 5.99 16.46 -0.92
N TYR A 225 5.17 16.34 0.11
CA TYR A 225 3.80 16.83 0.08
C TYR A 225 3.72 18.26 0.63
N LYS A 226 3.04 19.17 -0.07
CA LYS A 226 2.77 20.57 0.30
C LYS A 226 3.94 21.50 0.58
N SER A 227 5.06 21.07 1.10
CA SER A 227 6.17 21.96 1.38
C SER A 227 7.38 21.61 0.53
N PRO A 228 7.50 22.20 -0.66
CA PRO A 228 8.65 21.96 -1.54
C PRO A 228 9.94 22.56 -0.99
N ASN A 229 9.88 23.30 0.12
CA ASN A 229 10.84 24.38 0.30
C ASN A 229 12.09 23.98 1.08
N LYS A 230 12.14 22.83 1.72
CA LYS A 230 13.37 22.41 2.40
C LYS A 230 13.43 20.90 2.51
N LEU A 231 14.22 20.30 1.65
CA LEU A 231 14.78 19.00 1.97
C LEU A 231 15.56 19.13 3.29
N PRO A 232 15.45 18.15 4.18
CA PRO A 232 16.11 18.20 5.48
C PRO A 232 17.64 18.28 5.39
N ILE A 233 18.20 17.97 4.22
CA ILE A 233 19.65 17.96 3.95
C ILE A 233 19.93 18.51 2.56
N SER A 234 21.10 19.13 2.39
CA SER A 234 21.63 19.49 1.08
C SER A 234 22.21 18.25 0.40
N PHE A 235 21.47 17.69 -0.56
CA PHE A 235 21.97 16.62 -1.41
C PHE A 235 22.86 17.17 -2.52
N LYS A 236 23.87 16.38 -2.88
CA LYS A 236 24.72 16.70 -4.03
C LYS A 236 23.91 16.77 -5.34
N LYS A 237 22.92 15.89 -5.49
CA LYS A 237 22.05 15.80 -6.64
C LYS A 237 20.68 15.25 -6.26
N CYS A 238 19.62 16.01 -6.56
CA CYS A 238 18.25 15.54 -6.30
C CYS A 238 17.30 15.96 -7.42
N LEU A 239 16.33 15.10 -7.72
CA LEU A 239 15.28 15.33 -8.70
C LEU A 239 13.90 15.23 -8.05
N ASP A 240 13.10 16.27 -8.23
CA ASP A 240 11.72 16.32 -7.78
C ASP A 240 10.81 15.46 -8.67
N MET A 241 10.14 14.49 -8.09
CA MET A 241 9.25 13.58 -8.81
C MET A 241 7.80 14.04 -8.90
N ARG A 242 7.42 15.18 -8.32
CA ARG A 242 6.00 15.60 -8.29
C ARG A 242 5.37 15.78 -9.67
N HIS A 243 6.16 16.05 -10.68
CA HIS A 243 5.71 16.22 -12.08
C HIS A 243 5.83 14.94 -12.91
N ILE A 244 6.33 13.86 -12.32
CA ILE A 244 6.45 12.57 -12.99
C ILE A 244 5.15 11.79 -12.73
N PRO A 245 4.57 11.12 -13.74
CA PRO A 245 3.38 10.29 -13.55
C PRO A 245 3.56 9.24 -12.45
N THR A 246 2.54 9.01 -11.63
CA THR A 246 2.60 8.13 -10.44
C THR A 246 3.16 6.75 -10.74
N ARG A 247 2.79 6.14 -11.86
CA ARG A 247 3.29 4.82 -12.27
C ARG A 247 4.80 4.83 -12.54
N ILE A 248 5.29 5.89 -13.16
CA ILE A 248 6.73 6.07 -13.40
C ILE A 248 7.48 6.31 -12.08
N GLN A 249 6.89 7.08 -11.16
CA GLN A 249 7.46 7.24 -9.81
C GLN A 249 7.58 5.90 -9.08
N LEU A 250 6.54 5.06 -9.14
CA LEU A 250 6.58 3.71 -8.56
C LEU A 250 7.71 2.90 -9.18
N TYR A 251 7.80 2.89 -10.52
CA TYR A 251 8.86 2.18 -11.23
C TYR A 251 10.26 2.64 -10.79
N ILE A 252 10.54 3.94 -10.81
CA ILE A 252 11.83 4.50 -10.39
C ILE A 252 12.17 4.03 -8.95
N ARG A 253 11.20 4.03 -8.05
CA ARG A 253 11.41 3.58 -6.67
C ARG A 253 11.72 2.08 -6.57
N THR A 254 11.21 1.24 -7.47
CA THR A 254 11.58 -0.18 -7.51
C THR A 254 13.04 -0.40 -7.92
N LYS A 255 13.65 0.56 -8.61
CA LYS A 255 15.06 0.51 -9.04
C LYS A 255 16.02 1.19 -8.07
N ALA A 256 15.50 1.92 -7.08
CA ALA A 256 16.34 2.56 -6.08
C ALA A 256 17.07 1.54 -5.21
N LYS A 257 18.32 1.83 -4.85
CA LYS A 257 19.08 1.02 -3.88
C LYS A 257 18.33 0.90 -2.55
N PHE A 258 17.71 2.00 -2.14
CA PHE A 258 16.83 2.06 -0.99
C PHE A 258 15.81 3.19 -1.14
N ASN A 259 14.73 3.09 -0.40
CA ASN A 259 13.76 4.16 -0.22
C ASN A 259 13.66 4.52 1.25
N ILE A 260 13.64 5.79 1.56
CA ILE A 260 13.53 6.29 2.94
C ILE A 260 12.48 7.39 3.03
N GLY A 261 11.81 7.47 4.13
CA GLY A 261 10.87 8.56 4.37
C GLY A 261 9.97 8.37 5.57
N THR A 262 8.99 9.25 5.66
CA THR A 262 7.94 9.13 6.65
C THR A 262 7.02 7.97 6.29
N HIS A 263 6.47 7.30 7.30
CA HIS A 263 5.61 6.13 7.10
C HIS A 263 4.49 6.44 6.12
N CYS A 264 4.50 5.72 5.03
CA CYS A 264 3.57 5.92 3.93
C CYS A 264 3.46 4.61 3.13
N GLY A 265 2.25 4.16 2.92
CA GLY A 265 2.03 2.93 2.18
C GLY A 265 2.51 2.94 0.73
N PHE A 266 2.84 4.12 0.16
CA PHE A 266 3.53 4.20 -1.12
C PHE A 266 4.93 3.56 -1.05
N LEU A 267 5.62 3.73 0.08
CA LEU A 267 6.90 3.08 0.34
C LEU A 267 6.72 1.57 0.55
N ASP A 268 5.63 1.18 1.23
CA ASP A 268 5.30 -0.24 1.40
C ASP A 268 5.12 -0.95 0.05
N SER A 269 4.53 -0.27 -0.94
CA SER A 269 4.26 -0.83 -2.27
C SER A 269 5.51 -1.26 -3.03
N VAL A 270 6.68 -0.72 -2.70
CA VAL A 270 7.95 -1.02 -3.40
C VAL A 270 8.89 -1.90 -2.58
N SER A 271 8.48 -2.38 -1.42
CA SER A 271 9.31 -3.12 -0.47
C SER A 271 9.86 -4.45 -1.00
N ARG A 272 9.19 -5.08 -1.98
CA ARG A 272 9.71 -6.29 -2.65
C ARG A 272 10.98 -6.02 -3.45
N TYR A 273 11.12 -4.82 -3.98
CA TYR A 273 12.10 -4.48 -5.01
C TYR A 273 13.31 -3.70 -4.47
N SER A 274 13.11 -3.00 -3.37
CA SER A 274 14.08 -2.06 -2.82
C SER A 274 14.01 -2.09 -1.30
N LYS A 275 15.15 -1.88 -0.63
CA LYS A 275 15.16 -1.69 0.82
C LYS A 275 14.33 -0.45 1.18
N VAL A 276 13.46 -0.57 2.16
CA VAL A 276 12.58 0.50 2.60
C VAL A 276 12.81 0.83 4.07
N PHE A 277 13.12 2.08 4.35
CA PHE A 277 13.28 2.59 5.71
C PHE A 277 12.19 3.61 6.01
N GLN A 278 11.27 3.23 6.88
CA GLN A 278 10.16 4.10 7.27
C GLN A 278 10.33 4.59 8.70
N ILE A 279 10.29 5.90 8.86
CA ILE A 279 10.30 6.52 10.18
C ILE A 279 8.92 6.32 10.80
N GLN A 280 8.91 5.58 11.91
CA GLN A 280 7.67 5.25 12.62
C GLN A 280 7.00 6.48 13.21
N ARG A 281 5.70 6.44 13.26
CA ARG A 281 4.87 7.36 14.04
C ARG A 281 5.02 7.07 15.53
N VAL A 282 4.71 8.07 16.35
CA VAL A 282 4.69 7.96 17.83
C VAL A 282 3.71 6.87 18.29
N PHE A 283 2.66 6.59 17.53
CA PHE A 283 1.74 5.49 17.80
C PHE A 283 2.00 4.35 16.82
N PRO A 284 2.32 3.16 17.33
CA PRO A 284 2.44 1.99 16.49
C PRO A 284 1.09 1.69 15.88
N LEU A 285 0.96 1.91 14.59
CA LEU A 285 -0.14 1.38 13.83
C LEU A 285 0.22 -0.02 13.43
N ASN A 286 -0.65 -0.94 13.78
CA ASN A 286 -0.53 -2.36 13.48
C ASN A 286 -0.78 -2.67 11.99
N HIS A 287 -0.36 -1.78 11.10
CA HIS A 287 -0.40 -1.97 9.67
C HIS A 287 0.93 -2.51 9.16
N ASN A 288 1.57 -3.36 9.94
CA ASN A 288 2.79 -4.01 9.51
C ASN A 288 2.48 -4.89 8.30
N THR A 289 2.62 -4.30 7.15
CA THR A 289 2.58 -4.98 5.86
C THR A 289 3.92 -5.54 5.51
N ILE A 290 4.95 -4.96 6.12
CA ILE A 290 6.33 -5.34 6.01
C ILE A 290 6.73 -5.82 7.40
N GLU A 291 7.58 -6.81 7.48
CA GLU A 291 8.20 -7.26 8.71
C GLU A 291 8.81 -6.06 9.44
N SER A 292 8.75 -6.06 10.76
CA SER A 292 9.15 -4.95 11.64
C SER A 292 10.56 -4.41 11.42
N GLU A 293 11.37 -5.15 10.67
CA GLU A 293 12.76 -4.83 10.32
C GLU A 293 12.95 -3.50 9.57
N HIS A 294 11.91 -3.03 8.89
CA HIS A 294 11.99 -1.83 8.06
C HIS A 294 11.58 -0.54 8.78
N TYR A 295 11.09 -0.64 10.02
CA TYR A 295 10.68 0.55 10.77
C TYR A 295 11.83 1.10 11.63
N ILE A 296 11.96 2.42 11.59
CA ILE A 296 12.96 3.17 12.32
C ILE A 296 12.28 4.00 13.40
N ASN A 297 12.75 3.89 14.62
CA ASN A 297 12.33 4.72 15.74
C ASN A 297 13.55 5.11 16.59
N LYS A 298 13.33 5.83 17.68
CA LYS A 298 14.40 6.29 18.58
C LYS A 298 15.22 5.16 19.18
N ASP A 299 14.63 3.97 19.33
CA ASP A 299 15.26 2.86 20.04
C ASP A 299 16.13 2.00 19.10
N ASN A 300 15.73 1.88 17.81
CA ASN A 300 16.40 1.00 16.86
C ASN A 300 17.22 1.72 15.77
N TYR A 301 17.28 3.06 15.75
CA TYR A 301 17.86 3.79 14.62
C TYR A 301 19.35 3.49 14.40
N LYS A 302 20.12 3.28 15.48
CA LYS A 302 21.55 2.98 15.37
C LYS A 302 21.79 1.64 14.68
N GLU A 303 21.10 0.60 15.15
CA GLU A 303 21.14 -0.73 14.54
C GLU A 303 20.73 -0.68 13.06
N LYS A 304 19.62 0.01 12.73
CA LYS A 304 19.16 0.14 11.35
C LYS A 304 20.13 0.93 10.48
N LEU A 305 20.87 1.88 11.05
CA LEU A 305 21.91 2.62 10.35
C LEU A 305 23.10 1.73 9.96
N GLU A 306 23.47 0.79 10.83
CA GLU A 306 24.53 -0.18 10.53
C GLU A 306 24.12 -1.14 9.44
N TYR A 307 22.85 -1.59 9.45
CA TYR A 307 22.29 -2.51 8.48
C TYR A 307 22.04 -1.88 7.08
N ALA A 308 21.82 -0.59 7.02
CA ALA A 308 21.57 0.17 5.79
C ALA A 308 22.85 0.52 5.03
#